data_947ddc755d3eec2f07a0efd8d8f246b3
#
_entry.id   947ddc755d3eec2f07a0efd8d8f246b3
#
_cell.length_a   1.000
_cell.length_b   1.000
_cell.length_c   1.000
_cell.angle_alpha   90.00
_cell.angle_beta   90.00
_cell.angle_gamma   90.00
#
_symmetry.space_group_name_H-M   'P 1'
#
loop_
_entity.id
_entity.type
_entity.pdbx_description
1 polymer ?
#
loop_
_entity_poly.entity_id
_entity_poly.type
_entity_poly.pdbx_seq_one_letter_code
_entity_poly.pdbx_strand_id
1 'polypeptide(L)'
;MSKTQLLMSSMPLLVLAQLLSLFHFSLGDIGTAAAYSPPYTPTACYGNDASQFPSSNLFAAAGEGIWDNGAACGRQYKVRCISATVPRTCIPNKTIQIKIVDRSQTATSKPTTGGTTMVLTTTAFGAIANGSPASINIEFQE
;
A
#
# COMPACT_ATOMS: atom_id res chain seq x y z
N MET A 1 -26.16 -36.90 -28.68
CA MET A 1 -25.00 -36.45 -27.92
C MET A 1 -24.90 -37.23 -26.64
N SER A 2 -23.76 -37.80 -26.38
CA SER A 2 -23.54 -38.54 -25.14
C SER A 2 -23.27 -37.54 -23.98
N LYS A 3 -23.65 -37.92 -22.78
CA LYS A 3 -23.36 -37.11 -21.55
C LYS A 3 -21.87 -36.80 -21.40
N THR A 4 -20.99 -37.61 -21.95
CA THR A 4 -19.54 -37.43 -21.88
C THR A 4 -19.04 -36.21 -22.67
N GLN A 5 -19.68 -35.87 -23.78
CA GLN A 5 -19.31 -34.69 -24.58
C GLN A 5 -19.70 -33.37 -23.90
N LEU A 6 -20.82 -33.34 -23.18
CA LEU A 6 -21.26 -32.18 -22.42
C LEU A 6 -20.32 -31.86 -21.23
N LEU A 7 -19.81 -32.90 -20.55
CA LEU A 7 -18.86 -32.75 -19.46
C LEU A 7 -17.49 -32.25 -19.93
N MET A 8 -17.02 -32.70 -21.11
CA MET A 8 -15.74 -32.26 -21.67
C MET A 8 -15.78 -30.83 -22.18
N SER A 9 -16.93 -30.29 -22.61
CA SER A 9 -17.01 -28.87 -23.03
C SER A 9 -17.10 -27.88 -21.91
N SER A 10 -17.49 -28.28 -20.67
CA SER A 10 -17.56 -27.38 -19.50
C SER A 10 -16.27 -27.31 -18.73
N MET A 11 -15.41 -28.32 -18.76
CA MET A 11 -14.13 -28.33 -18.03
C MET A 11 -13.17 -27.21 -18.43
N PRO A 12 -12.95 -26.87 -19.71
CA PRO A 12 -12.04 -25.76 -20.08
C PRO A 12 -12.48 -24.40 -19.54
N LEU A 13 -13.79 -24.16 -19.45
CA LEU A 13 -14.32 -22.90 -18.93
C LEU A 13 -14.07 -22.73 -17.43
N LEU A 14 -14.21 -23.81 -16.65
CA LEU A 14 -13.93 -23.81 -15.21
C LEU A 14 -12.43 -23.55 -14.91
N VAL A 15 -11.54 -24.20 -15.65
CA VAL A 15 -10.09 -24.01 -15.52
C VAL A 15 -9.71 -22.58 -15.87
N LEU A 16 -10.28 -22.01 -16.94
CA LEU A 16 -10.02 -20.64 -17.35
C LEU A 16 -10.50 -19.63 -16.30
N ALA A 17 -11.67 -19.83 -15.69
CA ALA A 17 -12.19 -18.98 -14.63
C ALA A 17 -11.31 -19.01 -13.38
N GLN A 18 -10.77 -20.17 -13.01
CA GLN A 18 -9.83 -20.30 -11.88
C GLN A 18 -8.51 -19.60 -12.15
N LEU A 19 -7.97 -19.70 -13.37
CA LEU A 19 -6.74 -19.00 -13.77
C LEU A 19 -6.92 -17.48 -13.73
N LEU A 20 -8.05 -16.96 -14.20
CA LEU A 20 -8.37 -15.54 -14.15
C LEU A 20 -8.50 -15.03 -12.72
N SER A 21 -9.08 -15.82 -11.81
CA SER A 21 -9.17 -15.48 -10.39
C SER A 21 -7.79 -15.39 -9.73
N LEU A 22 -6.87 -16.31 -10.05
CA LEU A 22 -5.49 -16.28 -9.54
C LEU A 22 -4.73 -15.03 -10.03
N PHE A 23 -4.91 -14.63 -11.29
CA PHE A 23 -4.33 -13.39 -11.80
C PHE A 23 -4.87 -12.14 -11.11
N HIS A 24 -6.16 -12.11 -10.74
CA HIS A 24 -6.74 -11.00 -10.01
C HIS A 24 -6.09 -10.80 -8.63
N PHE A 25 -5.72 -11.87 -7.93
CA PHE A 25 -5.08 -11.79 -6.61
C PHE A 25 -3.61 -11.35 -6.67
N SER A 26 -2.96 -11.41 -7.83
CA SER A 26 -1.55 -11.02 -7.99
C SER A 26 -1.35 -9.55 -8.34
N LEU A 27 -2.43 -8.81 -8.66
CA LEU A 27 -2.37 -7.40 -9.04
C LEU A 27 -2.79 -6.52 -7.87
N GLY A 28 -1.88 -5.67 -7.42
CA GLY A 28 -2.18 -4.63 -6.46
C GLY A 28 -2.77 -3.39 -7.12
N ASP A 29 -3.20 -2.46 -6.30
CA ASP A 29 -3.62 -1.14 -6.74
C ASP A 29 -2.40 -0.25 -6.99
N ILE A 30 -2.58 0.72 -7.89
CA ILE A 30 -1.56 1.72 -8.21
C ILE A 30 -1.91 3.02 -7.50
N GLY A 31 -0.91 3.64 -6.90
CA GLY A 31 -1.07 4.91 -6.21
C GLY A 31 0.24 5.65 -6.08
N THR A 32 0.28 6.58 -5.14
CA THR A 32 1.45 7.41 -4.86
C THR A 32 1.75 7.41 -3.37
N ALA A 33 3.01 7.62 -3.03
CA ALA A 33 3.44 7.76 -1.65
C ALA A 33 4.43 8.90 -1.50
N ALA A 34 4.28 9.63 -0.41
CA ALA A 34 5.26 10.61 0.07
C ALA A 34 5.85 10.09 1.39
N ALA A 35 6.83 10.81 1.92
CA ALA A 35 7.40 10.51 3.23
C ALA A 35 7.03 11.58 4.25
N TYR A 36 6.96 11.19 5.53
CA TYR A 36 6.83 12.14 6.62
C TYR A 36 7.76 11.76 7.76
N SER A 37 8.15 12.78 8.50
CA SER A 37 9.12 12.68 9.60
C SER A 37 8.42 12.80 10.95
N PRO A 38 9.07 12.39 12.06
CA PRO A 38 8.53 12.65 13.38
C PRO A 38 8.27 14.16 13.62
N PRO A 39 7.34 14.51 14.53
CA PRO A 39 6.64 13.63 15.44
C PRO A 39 5.50 12.84 14.74
N TYR A 40 5.31 11.59 15.15
CA TYR A 40 4.25 10.74 14.60
C TYR A 40 3.02 10.65 15.50
N THR A 41 3.12 11.11 16.74
CA THR A 41 2.01 11.15 17.68
C THR A 41 1.61 12.59 18.00
N PRO A 42 0.35 12.86 18.36
CA PRO A 42 -0.76 11.91 18.36
C PRO A 42 -1.22 11.52 16.96
N THR A 43 -1.80 10.33 16.82
CA THR A 43 -2.35 9.86 15.54
C THR A 43 -3.88 9.88 15.57
N ALA A 44 -4.48 9.92 14.37
CA ALA A 44 -5.94 9.85 14.25
C ALA A 44 -6.47 8.48 14.69
N CYS A 45 -5.68 7.42 14.53
CA CYS A 45 -6.12 6.06 14.86
C CYS A 45 -5.96 5.73 16.33
N TYR A 46 -4.88 6.18 16.98
CA TYR A 46 -4.48 5.67 18.30
C TYR A 46 -4.10 6.76 19.30
N GLY A 47 -4.28 8.04 18.95
CA GLY A 47 -3.89 9.14 19.83
C GLY A 47 -2.41 9.10 20.16
N ASN A 48 -2.07 9.15 21.44
CA ASN A 48 -0.68 9.16 21.94
C ASN A 48 -0.13 7.74 22.18
N ASP A 49 -0.85 6.70 21.81
CA ASP A 49 -0.46 5.31 22.06
C ASP A 49 0.54 4.82 21.00
N ALA A 50 1.82 5.06 21.24
CA ALA A 50 2.89 4.62 20.36
C ALA A 50 3.09 3.09 20.36
N SER A 51 2.48 2.35 21.29
CA SER A 51 2.57 0.88 21.33
C SER A 51 1.91 0.22 20.12
N GLN A 52 1.04 0.94 19.41
CA GLN A 52 0.39 0.44 18.19
C GLN A 52 1.31 0.51 16.96
N PHE A 53 2.45 1.15 17.07
CA PHE A 53 3.41 1.23 15.97
C PHE A 53 4.19 -0.08 15.86
N PRO A 54 4.37 -0.62 14.64
CA PRO A 54 5.29 -1.74 14.45
C PRO A 54 6.70 -1.37 14.93
N SER A 55 7.38 -2.31 15.58
CA SER A 55 8.76 -2.09 16.06
C SER A 55 9.76 -1.81 14.93
N SER A 56 9.42 -2.23 13.72
CA SER A 56 10.19 -1.97 12.51
C SER A 56 10.11 -0.51 12.03
N ASN A 57 9.21 0.30 12.55
CA ASN A 57 8.83 1.62 12.07
C ASN A 57 8.26 1.62 10.63
N LEU A 58 7.76 0.49 10.17
CA LEU A 58 7.08 0.38 8.88
C LEU A 58 5.59 0.66 9.05
N PHE A 59 5.25 1.94 9.08
CA PHE A 59 3.87 2.39 9.20
C PHE A 59 3.63 3.64 8.35
N ALA A 60 2.38 4.02 8.23
CA ALA A 60 1.98 5.09 7.32
C ALA A 60 0.73 5.81 7.79
N ALA A 61 0.54 6.99 7.22
CA ALA A 61 -0.72 7.73 7.29
C ALA A 61 -1.49 7.52 5.98
N ALA A 62 -2.79 7.26 6.09
CA ALA A 62 -3.65 7.10 4.94
C ALA A 62 -4.00 8.45 4.31
N GLY A 63 -3.88 8.55 2.99
CA GLY A 63 -4.46 9.65 2.24
C GLY A 63 -5.99 9.53 2.19
N GLU A 64 -6.66 10.58 1.74
CA GLU A 64 -8.12 10.64 1.74
C GLU A 64 -8.76 9.51 0.90
N GLY A 65 -8.10 9.10 -0.18
CA GLY A 65 -8.62 8.05 -1.07
C GLY A 65 -8.73 6.67 -0.42
N ILE A 66 -7.95 6.39 0.63
CA ILE A 66 -7.98 5.11 1.33
C ILE A 66 -8.34 5.23 2.82
N TRP A 67 -8.61 6.44 3.30
CA TRP A 67 -8.96 6.66 4.72
C TRP A 67 -10.24 5.93 5.14
N ASP A 68 -11.24 5.93 4.28
CA ASP A 68 -12.47 5.13 4.45
C ASP A 68 -13.16 5.41 5.79
N ASN A 69 -13.35 6.69 6.12
CA ASN A 69 -13.97 7.15 7.37
C ASN A 69 -13.36 6.54 8.64
N GLY A 70 -12.06 6.24 8.61
CA GLY A 70 -11.34 5.67 9.75
C GLY A 70 -11.24 4.14 9.72
N ALA A 71 -11.92 3.47 8.82
CA ALA A 71 -11.80 2.02 8.67
C ALA A 71 -10.38 1.58 8.27
N ALA A 72 -9.59 2.51 7.69
CA ALA A 72 -8.19 2.25 7.34
C ALA A 72 -7.30 1.98 8.56
N CYS A 73 -7.69 2.45 9.75
CA CYS A 73 -6.88 2.27 10.96
C CYS A 73 -6.58 0.79 11.22
N GLY A 74 -5.29 0.46 11.30
CA GLY A 74 -4.84 -0.90 11.53
C GLY A 74 -4.72 -1.77 10.28
N ARG A 75 -5.22 -1.32 9.12
CA ARG A 75 -5.02 -2.05 7.87
C ARG A 75 -3.54 -2.16 7.56
N GLN A 76 -3.15 -3.29 6.99
CA GLN A 76 -1.79 -3.54 6.55
C GLN A 76 -1.76 -3.68 5.05
N TYR A 77 -0.75 -3.07 4.43
CA TYR A 77 -0.56 -3.11 2.98
C TYR A 77 0.86 -3.57 2.67
N LYS A 78 0.97 -4.40 1.65
CA LYS A 78 2.25 -4.65 0.98
C LYS A 78 2.45 -3.53 -0.04
N VAL A 79 3.63 -2.90 0.00
CA VAL A 79 3.93 -1.71 -0.81
C VAL A 79 5.27 -1.88 -1.48
N ARG A 80 5.33 -1.55 -2.77
CA ARG A 80 6.59 -1.47 -3.52
C ARG A 80 6.62 -0.23 -4.40
N CYS A 81 7.80 0.31 -4.63
CA CYS A 81 8.02 1.41 -5.54
C CYS A 81 8.06 0.89 -6.97
N ILE A 82 7.25 1.46 -7.87
CA ILE A 82 7.19 1.02 -9.26
C ILE A 82 7.80 2.01 -10.23
N SER A 83 7.77 3.30 -9.94
CA SER A 83 8.40 4.34 -10.74
C SER A 83 8.51 5.65 -9.99
N ALA A 84 9.35 6.54 -10.48
CA ALA A 84 9.51 7.89 -9.97
C ALA A 84 10.00 8.81 -11.10
N THR A 85 9.93 10.11 -10.88
CA THR A 85 10.39 11.11 -11.86
C THR A 85 11.89 10.97 -12.15
N VAL A 86 12.69 10.70 -11.11
CA VAL A 86 14.14 10.51 -11.26
C VAL A 86 14.43 9.02 -11.45
N PRO A 87 15.23 8.64 -12.47
CA PRO A 87 15.64 7.25 -12.67
C PRO A 87 16.37 6.70 -11.44
N ARG A 88 16.23 5.40 -11.20
CA ARG A 88 16.89 4.66 -10.11
C ARG A 88 16.44 5.07 -8.71
N THR A 89 15.31 5.75 -8.59
CA THR A 89 14.72 6.06 -7.28
C THR A 89 14.15 4.80 -6.63
N CYS A 90 13.40 4.00 -7.36
CA CYS A 90 12.84 2.77 -6.82
C CYS A 90 13.93 1.73 -6.57
N ILE A 91 13.90 1.12 -5.38
CA ILE A 91 14.76 -0.05 -5.08
C ILE A 91 14.08 -1.27 -5.68
N PRO A 92 14.72 -1.96 -6.66
CA PRO A 92 14.09 -3.08 -7.36
C PRO A 92 13.86 -4.27 -6.42
N ASN A 93 12.77 -5.00 -6.68
CA ASN A 93 12.43 -6.25 -5.98
C ASN A 93 12.28 -6.08 -4.46
N LYS A 94 11.90 -4.90 -4.00
CA LYS A 94 11.72 -4.61 -2.59
C LYS A 94 10.26 -4.32 -2.29
N THR A 95 9.64 -5.20 -1.53
CA THR A 95 8.27 -5.04 -1.01
C THR A 95 8.32 -5.00 0.51
N ILE A 96 7.65 -4.03 1.09
CA ILE A 96 7.51 -3.92 2.54
C ILE A 96 6.05 -4.06 2.93
N GLN A 97 5.81 -4.38 4.20
CA GLN A 97 4.46 -4.37 4.77
C GLN A 97 4.38 -3.23 5.78
N ILE A 98 3.38 -2.36 5.58
CA ILE A 98 3.15 -1.22 6.46
C ILE A 98 1.79 -1.34 7.13
N LYS A 99 1.65 -0.68 8.27
CA LYS A 99 0.38 -0.56 9.00
C LYS A 99 -0.09 0.88 8.96
N ILE A 100 -1.37 1.10 8.66
CA ILE A 100 -1.98 2.43 8.73
C ILE A 100 -2.25 2.78 10.20
N VAL A 101 -1.69 3.89 10.65
CA VAL A 101 -1.84 4.38 12.03
C VAL A 101 -2.40 5.79 12.11
N ASP A 102 -2.47 6.51 10.99
CA ASP A 102 -2.84 7.92 10.99
C ASP A 102 -3.55 8.31 9.70
N ARG A 103 -4.05 9.53 9.68
CA ARG A 103 -4.62 10.19 8.51
C ARG A 103 -3.68 11.31 8.08
N SER A 104 -3.30 11.34 6.81
CA SER A 104 -2.29 12.29 6.32
C SER A 104 -2.71 13.75 6.50
N GLN A 105 -4.00 14.04 6.31
CA GLN A 105 -4.54 15.40 6.41
C GLN A 105 -4.41 15.99 7.82
N THR A 106 -4.44 15.15 8.84
CA THR A 106 -4.41 15.58 10.26
C THR A 106 -3.14 15.13 10.99
N ALA A 107 -2.17 14.55 10.30
CA ALA A 107 -0.92 14.09 10.90
C ALA A 107 -0.17 15.28 11.53
N THR A 108 0.39 15.07 12.72
CA THR A 108 1.04 16.12 13.50
C THR A 108 2.20 16.76 12.75
N SER A 109 3.01 15.97 12.06
CA SER A 109 4.15 16.48 11.30
C SER A 109 3.78 17.18 10.00
N LYS A 110 2.51 17.13 9.59
CA LYS A 110 1.96 17.75 8.38
C LYS A 110 2.84 17.49 7.15
N PRO A 111 2.70 16.32 6.49
CA PRO A 111 3.47 16.02 5.29
C PRO A 111 3.34 17.15 4.26
N THR A 112 4.45 17.55 3.68
CA THR A 112 4.49 18.67 2.71
C THR A 112 3.79 18.37 1.40
N THR A 113 3.61 17.07 1.08
CA THR A 113 2.99 16.63 -0.18
C THR A 113 1.57 16.17 0.09
N GLY A 114 0.59 16.97 -0.30
CA GLY A 114 -0.81 16.58 -0.21
C GLY A 114 -1.24 15.70 -1.39
N GLY A 115 -2.31 14.93 -1.20
CA GLY A 115 -2.97 14.19 -2.27
C GLY A 115 -2.35 12.85 -2.66
N THR A 116 -1.34 12.36 -1.94
CA THR A 116 -0.82 11.01 -2.16
C THR A 116 -1.75 9.96 -1.58
N THR A 117 -1.68 8.73 -2.11
CA THR A 117 -2.47 7.59 -1.61
C THR A 117 -2.15 7.33 -0.15
N MET A 118 -0.87 7.37 0.20
CA MET A 118 -0.40 7.23 1.59
C MET A 118 0.87 8.03 1.79
N VAL A 119 1.19 8.25 3.06
CA VAL A 119 2.45 8.90 3.46
C VAL A 119 3.19 7.94 4.36
N LEU A 120 4.36 7.52 3.92
CA LEU A 120 5.18 6.52 4.61
C LEU A 120 6.10 7.20 5.61
N THR A 121 6.43 6.54 6.72
CA THR A 121 7.52 6.99 7.57
C THR A 121 8.81 7.09 6.78
N THR A 122 9.76 7.89 7.24
CA THR A 122 11.09 7.98 6.60
C THR A 122 11.75 6.61 6.49
N THR A 123 11.57 5.75 7.49
CA THR A 123 12.10 4.39 7.48
C THR A 123 11.45 3.54 6.39
N ALA A 124 10.12 3.57 6.30
CA ALA A 124 9.39 2.80 5.28
C ALA A 124 9.71 3.29 3.87
N PHE A 125 9.73 4.61 3.67
CA PHE A 125 10.04 5.20 2.37
C PHE A 125 11.46 4.83 1.93
N GLY A 126 12.46 4.97 2.82
CA GLY A 126 13.84 4.62 2.53
C GLY A 126 14.08 3.14 2.29
N ALA A 127 13.16 2.28 2.74
CA ALA A 127 13.26 0.84 2.47
C ALA A 127 12.93 0.49 1.02
N ILE A 128 12.17 1.32 0.30
CA ILE A 128 11.73 1.04 -1.07
C ILE A 128 12.18 2.08 -2.10
N ALA A 129 12.75 3.20 -1.64
CA ALA A 129 13.15 4.28 -2.54
C ALA A 129 14.45 4.94 -2.09
N ASN A 130 15.28 5.32 -3.04
CA ASN A 130 16.52 6.06 -2.83
C ASN A 130 16.28 7.56 -2.93
N GLY A 131 17.12 8.34 -2.26
CA GLY A 131 17.05 9.79 -2.31
C GLY A 131 15.87 10.34 -1.50
N SER A 132 15.49 11.56 -1.79
CA SER A 132 14.41 12.25 -1.09
C SER A 132 13.45 12.91 -2.09
N PRO A 133 12.83 12.13 -3.00
CA PRO A 133 11.85 12.69 -3.92
C PRO A 133 10.60 13.13 -3.15
N ALA A 134 9.84 14.08 -3.72
CA ALA A 134 8.59 14.54 -3.11
C ALA A 134 7.54 13.43 -3.05
N SER A 135 7.51 12.56 -4.07
CA SER A 135 6.63 11.40 -4.11
C SER A 135 7.16 10.34 -5.07
N ILE A 136 6.65 9.14 -4.91
CA ILE A 136 6.93 8.00 -5.79
C ILE A 136 5.61 7.35 -6.20
N ASN A 137 5.63 6.63 -7.31
CA ASN A 137 4.52 5.77 -7.69
C ASN A 137 4.71 4.40 -7.05
N ILE A 138 3.64 3.88 -6.50
CA ILE A 138 3.65 2.61 -5.76
C ILE A 138 2.59 1.66 -6.29
N GLU A 139 2.83 0.37 -6.06
CA GLU A 139 1.80 -0.65 -6.04
C GLU A 139 1.56 -1.02 -4.59
N PHE A 140 0.30 -1.12 -4.19
CA PHE A 140 -0.07 -1.48 -2.82
C PHE A 140 -1.21 -2.49 -2.84
N GLN A 141 -1.19 -3.40 -1.85
CA GLN A 141 -2.17 -4.48 -1.73
C GLN A 141 -2.39 -4.78 -0.25
N GLU A 142 -3.66 -4.76 0.15
CA GLU A 142 -4.06 -5.15 1.51
C GLU A 142 -3.83 -6.64 1.78
#